data_9b72d69fd63088a87d3da8ed2e7d5fa2
#
_entry.id   9b72d69fd63088a87d3da8ed2e7d5fa2
#
_cell.length_a   1.000
_cell.length_b   1.000
_cell.length_c   1.000
_cell.angle_alpha   90.00
_cell.angle_beta   90.00
_cell.angle_gamma   90.00
#
_symmetry.space_group_name_H-M   'P 1'
#
loop_
_entity.id
_entity.type
_entity.pdbx_description
1 polymer ?
#
loop_
_entity_poly.entity_id
_entity_poly.type
_entity_poly.pdbx_seq_one_letter_code
_entity_poly.pdbx_strand_id
1 'polypeptide(L)' 'MEVKLYQAKDGWKEFEGELKKYEKDEVTILPDGSEETIVVTGKEIAMIRLAFE' A
#
# COMPACT_ATOMS: atom_id res chain seq x y z
N MET A 1 6.94 3.98 4.05
CA MET A 1 5.95 4.58 3.15
C MET A 1 4.58 4.44 3.80
N GLU A 2 3.87 5.54 3.90
CA GLU A 2 2.52 5.54 4.45
C GLU A 2 1.51 5.39 3.33
N VAL A 3 0.56 4.50 3.51
CA VAL A 3 -0.44 4.21 2.49
C VAL A 3 -1.83 4.34 3.09
N LYS A 4 -2.70 5.02 2.39
CA LYS A 4 -4.12 5.11 2.74
C LYS A 4 -4.94 4.66 1.56
N LEU A 5 -5.91 3.81 1.83
CA LEU A 5 -6.81 3.30 0.81
C LEU A 5 -8.21 3.86 1.01
N TYR A 6 -8.97 3.93 -0.07
CA TYR A 6 -10.37 4.35 0.03
C TYR A 6 -11.22 3.32 0.75
N GLN A 7 -10.89 2.04 0.56
CA GLN A 7 -11.59 0.96 1.22
C GLN A 7 -10.57 0.02 1.84
N ALA A 8 -10.90 -0.52 2.99
CA ALA A 8 -10.03 -1.48 3.65
C ALA A 8 -9.86 -2.72 2.79
N LYS A 9 -8.64 -3.20 2.68
CA LYS A 9 -8.32 -4.43 1.98
C LYS A 9 -7.63 -5.36 2.98
N ASP A 10 -8.29 -6.47 3.28
CA ASP A 10 -7.82 -7.43 4.29
C ASP A 10 -7.56 -6.75 5.65
N GLY A 11 -8.38 -5.75 5.97
CA GLY A 11 -8.20 -4.99 7.19
C GLY A 11 -7.19 -3.86 7.11
N TRP A 12 -6.54 -3.70 5.97
CA TRP A 12 -5.54 -2.66 5.75
C TRP A 12 -6.17 -1.47 5.03
N LYS A 13 -6.39 -0.41 5.75
CA LYS A 13 -6.88 0.83 5.15
C LYS A 13 -5.86 1.94 5.28
N GLU A 14 -5.31 2.10 6.47
CA GLU A 14 -4.22 3.04 6.71
C GLU A 14 -3.09 2.26 7.35
N PHE A 15 -1.92 2.28 6.72
CA PHE A 15 -0.81 1.49 7.22
C PHE A 15 0.49 2.02 6.64
N GLU A 16 1.58 1.58 7.26
CA GLU A 16 2.89 1.79 6.70
C GLU A 16 3.37 0.50 6.08
N GLY A 17 4.10 0.61 5.01
CA GLY A 17 4.63 -0.54 4.33
C GLY A 17 5.72 -0.15 3.36
N GLU A 18 6.20 -1.14 2.62
CA GLU A 18 7.25 -0.96 1.65
C GLU A 18 6.72 -1.28 0.25
N LEU A 19 7.03 -0.40 -0.69
CA LEU A 19 6.66 -0.62 -2.09
C LEU A 19 7.57 -1.71 -2.66
N LYS A 20 6.98 -2.81 -3.08
CA LYS A 20 7.74 -3.92 -3.66
C LYS A 20 7.70 -3.92 -5.17
N LYS A 21 6.56 -3.54 -5.74
CA LYS A 21 6.41 -3.53 -7.18
C LYS A 21 5.40 -2.46 -7.57
N TYR A 22 5.68 -1.78 -8.64
CA TYR A 22 4.77 -0.80 -9.20
C TYR A 22 4.52 -1.13 -10.67
N GLU A 23 3.28 -1.36 -11.01
CA GLU A 23 2.88 -1.53 -12.39
C GLU A 23 1.85 -0.46 -12.72
N LYS A 24 1.49 -0.37 -13.98
CA LYS A 24 0.66 0.70 -14.49
C LYS A 24 -0.61 0.94 -13.68
N ASP A 25 -1.28 -0.14 -13.30
CA ASP A 25 -2.51 -0.03 -12.53
C ASP A 25 -2.45 -0.77 -11.20
N GLU A 26 -1.33 -1.40 -10.89
CA GLU A 26 -1.20 -2.24 -9.70
C GLU A 26 0.02 -1.85 -8.90
N VAL A 27 -0.15 -1.82 -7.61
CA VAL A 27 0.93 -1.54 -6.67
C VAL A 27 0.99 -2.67 -5.66
N THR A 28 2.15 -3.28 -5.54
CA THR A 28 2.38 -4.33 -4.56
C THR A 28 3.11 -3.73 -3.38
N ILE A 29 2.53 -3.88 -2.21
CA ILE A 29 3.04 -3.28 -0.98
C ILE A 29 3.19 -4.37 0.07
N LEU A 30 4.28 -4.32 0.81
CA LEU A 30 4.48 -5.18 1.98
C LEU A 30 4.20 -4.35 3.23
N PRO A 31 3.05 -4.54 3.89
CA PRO A 31 2.76 -3.80 5.11
C PRO A 31 3.73 -4.15 6.22
N ASP A 32 4.05 -3.16 7.06
CA ASP A 32 4.88 -3.39 8.23
C ASP A 32 4.22 -4.39 9.16
N GLY A 33 4.99 -5.36 9.60
CA GLY A 33 4.48 -6.40 10.48
C GLY A 33 3.76 -7.54 9.76
N SER A 34 3.66 -7.47 8.45
CA SER A 34 3.07 -8.53 7.65
C SER A 34 4.16 -9.29 6.89
N GLU A 35 3.96 -10.57 6.72
CA GLU A 35 4.86 -11.39 5.92
C GLU A 35 4.38 -11.53 4.48
N GLU A 36 3.17 -11.06 4.20
CA GLU A 36 2.58 -11.18 2.88
C GLU A 36 2.35 -9.80 2.27
N THR A 37 2.59 -9.72 0.97
CA THR A 37 2.32 -8.50 0.24
C THR A 37 0.84 -8.39 -0.11
N ILE A 38 0.38 -7.15 -0.28
CA ILE A 38 -0.94 -6.89 -0.80
C ILE A 38 -0.81 -6.17 -2.13
N VAL A 39 -1.75 -6.44 -3.02
CA VAL A 39 -1.81 -5.78 -4.32
C VAL A 39 -3.03 -4.87 -4.34
N VAL A 40 -2.81 -3.60 -4.63
CA VAL A 40 -3.89 -2.63 -4.72
C VAL A 40 -3.81 -1.92 -6.07
N THR A 41 -4.97 -1.51 -6.58
CA THR A 41 -4.99 -0.74 -7.81
C THR A 41 -4.84 0.74 -7.49
N GLY A 42 -4.44 1.52 -8.47
CA GLY A 42 -4.32 2.96 -8.30
C GLY A 42 -5.64 3.60 -7.87
N LYS A 43 -6.76 3.03 -8.28
CA LYS A 43 -8.08 3.54 -7.92
C LYS A 43 -8.43 3.31 -6.45
N GLU A 44 -7.81 2.30 -5.84
CA GLU A 44 -8.06 1.99 -4.44
C GLU A 44 -7.21 2.84 -3.50
N ILE A 45 -6.16 3.43 -4.02
CA ILE A 45 -5.22 4.21 -3.21
C ILE A 45 -5.74 5.64 -3.07
N ALA A 46 -6.01 6.03 -1.83
CA ALA A 46 -6.39 7.40 -1.53
C ALA A 46 -5.16 8.30 -1.41
N MET A 47 -4.10 7.78 -0.80
CA MET A 47 -2.88 8.54 -0.62
C MET A 47 -1.71 7.61 -0.40
N ILE A 48 -0.59 7.96 -0.99
CA ILE A 48 0.70 7.33 -0.69
C ILE A 48 1.65 8.46 -0.35
N ARG A 49 2.30 8.33 0.80
CA ARG A 49 3.30 9.29 1.22
C ARG A 49 4.63 8.55 1.42
N LEU A 50 5.64 8.98 0.70
CA LEU A 50 6.97 8.43 0.87
C LEU A 50 7.60 9.05 2.11
N ALA A 51 8.20 8.18 2.92
CA ALA A 51 8.96 8.64 4.06
C ALA A 51 10.41 8.80 3.63
N PHE A 52 10.93 10.00 3.81
CA PHE A 52 12.32 10.29 3.55
C PHE A 52 13.03 10.49 4.87
N GLU A 53 14.20 9.98 4.96
CA GLU A 53 15.06 10.18 6.11
C GLU A 53 16.27 11.00 5.73
#